data_77f63ce3cd922c7f8e046d23aba7a66b
#
_entry.id   77f63ce3cd922c7f8e046d23aba7a66b
#
_cell.length_a   1.000
_cell.length_b   1.000
_cell.length_c   1.000
_cell.angle_alpha   90.00
_cell.angle_beta   90.00
_cell.angle_gamma   90.00
#
_symmetry.space_group_name_H-M   'P 1'
#
loop_
_entity.id
_entity.type
_entity.pdbx_description
1 polymer ?
#
loop_
_entity_poly.entity_id
_entity_poly.type
_entity_poly.pdbx_seq_one_letter_code
_entity_poly.pdbx_strand_id
1 'polypeptide(L)'
;MRRLLGYRGWKVWGSYDMHVCLCAALYFLLIAGGDPLRTTLLLTSLGFYFMYGFLINDFFDMPLDVAAGKRRAVHELSRAAFVSLIAAVIVTSGLHLWYLREPLYVAVYTAAYALATLYSAPPARLKERGVAGVVVNGLIEKALPVLAVVAFFHSFGFDAFVLLTAAFLMGVADIVAHQIYDYESDAKTGCGSLVTRIGKERAIALFRGFVAPPTSAALFTLSALVSVRIPAAAIFVVLTALAYLYVFLLVRRGSWELEEEVFPLHLSCAFRIVNNVLPVVLVTVLGFRGASNLILVPLVLFSQYKVVVQRLRMLKARRVMHAEIVEEA
;
A
#
# COMPACT_ATOMS: atom_id res chain seq x y z
N MET A 1 22.39 -13.87 8.11
CA MET A 1 22.36 -13.42 6.71
C MET A 1 21.13 -13.91 5.92
N ARG A 2 20.78 -15.21 5.87
CA ARG A 2 19.57 -15.69 5.15
C ARG A 2 18.25 -15.06 5.62
N ARG A 3 18.08 -14.77 6.91
CA ARG A 3 16.87 -14.12 7.46
C ARG A 3 16.73 -12.66 7.05
N LEU A 4 17.85 -11.91 6.90
CA LEU A 4 17.84 -10.54 6.40
C LEU A 4 17.34 -10.44 4.96
N LEU A 5 17.63 -11.44 4.09
CA LEU A 5 17.09 -11.50 2.73
C LEU A 5 15.55 -11.62 2.71
N GLY A 6 14.96 -12.14 3.80
CA GLY A 6 13.52 -12.24 3.99
C GLY A 6 12.86 -11.00 4.60
N TYR A 7 13.63 -9.99 4.98
CA TYR A 7 13.12 -8.80 5.65
C TYR A 7 12.08 -8.05 4.80
N ARG A 8 10.98 -7.66 5.46
CA ARG A 8 9.85 -7.01 4.77
C ARG A 8 10.22 -5.73 4.05
N GLY A 9 11.18 -4.96 4.58
CA GLY A 9 11.66 -3.72 3.99
C GLY A 9 12.25 -3.88 2.58
N TRP A 10 12.80 -5.05 2.22
CA TRP A 10 13.26 -5.32 0.85
C TRP A 10 12.13 -5.58 -0.14
N LYS A 11 10.91 -5.80 0.35
CA LYS A 11 9.75 -6.18 -0.46
C LYS A 11 8.78 -5.02 -0.68
N VAL A 12 9.18 -3.80 -0.34
CA VAL A 12 8.32 -2.60 -0.42
C VAL A 12 7.82 -2.33 -1.83
N TRP A 13 8.67 -2.56 -2.86
CA TRP A 13 8.25 -2.39 -4.26
C TRP A 13 7.13 -3.34 -4.71
N GLY A 14 6.91 -4.44 -3.97
CA GLY A 14 5.79 -5.35 -4.15
C GLY A 14 4.73 -5.23 -3.04
N SER A 15 4.69 -4.12 -2.28
CA SER A 15 3.68 -3.86 -1.25
C SER A 15 2.50 -3.05 -1.83
N TYR A 16 1.36 -3.12 -1.15
CA TYR A 16 0.18 -2.33 -1.53
C TYR A 16 0.42 -0.82 -1.41
N ASP A 17 1.40 -0.40 -0.57
CA ASP A 17 1.78 1.01 -0.44
C ASP A 17 2.36 1.55 -1.75
N MET A 18 3.16 0.74 -2.43
CA MET A 18 3.75 1.09 -3.70
C MET A 18 2.75 1.10 -4.86
N HIS A 19 1.69 0.28 -4.80
CA HIS A 19 0.74 0.13 -5.91
C HIS A 19 -0.01 1.44 -6.24
N VAL A 20 -0.45 2.19 -5.23
CA VAL A 20 -1.14 3.47 -5.46
C VAL A 20 -0.18 4.51 -6.03
N CYS A 21 1.09 4.51 -5.62
CA CYS A 21 2.12 5.37 -6.20
C CYS A 21 2.42 5.01 -7.65
N LEU A 22 2.48 3.71 -7.96
CA LEU A 22 2.59 3.22 -9.35
C LEU A 22 1.41 3.69 -10.19
N CYS A 23 0.18 3.50 -9.70
CA CYS A 23 -1.03 3.96 -10.38
C CYS A 23 -0.95 5.47 -10.68
N ALA A 24 -0.60 6.30 -9.69
CA ALA A 24 -0.48 7.73 -9.84
C ALA A 24 0.63 8.14 -10.83
N ALA A 25 1.83 7.55 -10.72
CA ALA A 25 2.96 7.90 -11.57
C ALA A 25 2.72 7.49 -13.04
N LEU A 26 2.19 6.29 -13.28
CA LEU A 26 1.86 5.82 -14.64
C LEU A 26 0.71 6.63 -15.24
N TYR A 27 -0.27 7.02 -14.43
CA TYR A 27 -1.37 7.87 -14.85
C TYR A 27 -0.86 9.25 -15.30
N PHE A 28 -0.07 9.95 -14.48
CA PHE A 28 0.46 11.27 -14.83
C PHE A 28 1.45 11.20 -15.99
N LEU A 29 2.26 10.14 -16.08
CA LEU A 29 3.13 9.93 -17.25
C LEU A 29 2.31 9.81 -18.54
N LEU A 30 1.12 9.18 -18.48
CA LEU A 30 0.23 9.05 -19.66
C LEU A 30 -0.45 10.36 -20.05
N ILE A 31 -0.89 11.18 -19.08
CA ILE A 31 -1.69 12.37 -19.36
C ILE A 31 -0.88 13.66 -19.47
N ALA A 32 0.17 13.80 -18.64
CA ALA A 32 1.04 14.98 -18.63
C ALA A 32 2.31 14.78 -19.49
N GLY A 33 2.62 13.54 -19.84
CA GLY A 33 3.90 13.21 -20.49
C GLY A 33 5.05 13.17 -19.49
N GLY A 34 6.26 13.00 -19.99
CA GLY A 34 7.46 13.00 -19.18
C GLY A 34 8.49 11.95 -19.61
N ASP A 35 9.57 11.87 -18.84
CA ASP A 35 10.65 10.90 -19.06
C ASP A 35 10.41 9.60 -18.26
N PRO A 36 10.28 8.43 -18.92
CA PRO A 36 10.09 7.15 -18.25
C PRO A 36 11.24 6.79 -17.32
N LEU A 37 12.49 7.17 -17.63
CA LEU A 37 13.65 6.92 -16.77
C LEU A 37 13.54 7.74 -15.47
N ARG A 38 13.24 9.04 -15.57
CA ARG A 38 13.01 9.88 -14.37
C ARG A 38 11.82 9.38 -13.55
N THR A 39 10.76 8.89 -14.21
CA THR A 39 9.61 8.27 -13.52
C THR A 39 10.02 6.97 -12.80
N THR A 40 10.90 6.16 -13.40
CA THR A 40 11.47 4.98 -12.73
C THR A 40 12.29 5.35 -11.51
N LEU A 41 13.11 6.40 -11.59
CA LEU A 41 13.89 6.90 -10.45
C LEU A 41 13.00 7.51 -9.35
N LEU A 42 11.92 8.21 -9.71
CA LEU A 42 10.90 8.64 -8.77
C LEU A 42 10.31 7.44 -8.00
N LEU A 43 9.87 6.41 -8.72
CA LEU A 43 9.26 5.22 -8.11
C LEU A 43 10.26 4.44 -7.24
N THR A 44 11.51 4.33 -7.66
CA THR A 44 12.53 3.67 -6.84
C THR A 44 12.84 4.47 -5.58
N SER A 45 12.87 5.80 -5.64
CA SER A 45 13.04 6.64 -4.45
C SER A 45 11.89 6.49 -3.45
N LEU A 46 10.64 6.39 -3.93
CA LEU A 46 9.48 6.11 -3.06
C LEU A 46 9.60 4.72 -2.41
N GLY A 47 10.16 3.74 -3.10
CA GLY A 47 10.48 2.44 -2.50
C GLY A 47 11.47 2.58 -1.33
N PHE A 48 12.52 3.42 -1.45
CA PHE A 48 13.43 3.70 -0.33
C PHE A 48 12.75 4.45 0.81
N TYR A 49 11.81 5.36 0.51
CA TYR A 49 10.97 5.99 1.52
C TYR A 49 10.16 4.97 2.35
N PHE A 50 9.46 4.04 1.69
CA PHE A 50 8.73 3.00 2.41
C PHE A 50 9.66 2.06 3.18
N MET A 51 10.83 1.74 2.62
CA MET A 51 11.83 0.96 3.33
C MET A 51 12.31 1.67 4.59
N TYR A 52 12.54 2.98 4.53
CA TYR A 52 12.85 3.80 5.70
C TYR A 52 11.72 3.74 6.72
N GLY A 53 10.46 3.90 6.32
CA GLY A 53 9.29 3.81 7.19
C GLY A 53 9.25 2.50 7.98
N PHE A 54 9.51 1.36 7.33
CA PHE A 54 9.61 0.07 8.02
C PHE A 54 10.81 -0.02 8.96
N LEU A 55 11.98 0.48 8.54
CA LEU A 55 13.18 0.43 9.36
C LEU A 55 13.06 1.28 10.61
N ILE A 56 12.58 2.53 10.47
CA ILE A 56 12.43 3.44 11.61
C ILE A 56 11.36 2.93 12.59
N ASN A 57 10.28 2.35 12.09
CA ASN A 57 9.27 1.73 12.92
C ASN A 57 9.84 0.53 13.68
N ASP A 58 10.50 -0.40 12.99
CA ASP A 58 11.10 -1.60 13.60
C ASP A 58 12.24 -1.22 14.59
N PHE A 59 12.96 -0.12 14.37
CA PHE A 59 13.99 0.37 15.29
C PHE A 59 13.40 0.81 16.62
N PHE A 60 12.34 1.62 16.61
CA PHE A 60 11.71 2.11 17.83
C PHE A 60 10.78 1.10 18.49
N ASP A 61 10.26 0.12 17.75
CA ASP A 61 9.38 -0.93 18.28
C ASP A 61 10.13 -2.18 18.78
N MET A 62 11.44 -2.28 18.52
CA MET A 62 12.22 -3.46 18.90
C MET A 62 11.98 -3.93 20.35
N PRO A 63 12.00 -3.06 21.37
CA PRO A 63 11.77 -3.49 22.76
C PRO A 63 10.37 -4.09 22.95
N LEU A 64 9.33 -3.51 22.36
CA LEU A 64 7.95 -3.96 22.45
C LEU A 64 7.71 -5.24 21.64
N ASP A 65 8.28 -5.32 20.44
CA ASP A 65 8.20 -6.52 19.60
C ASP A 65 8.85 -7.73 20.28
N VAL A 66 10.01 -7.54 20.91
CA VAL A 66 10.69 -8.61 21.67
C VAL A 66 9.87 -9.03 22.88
N ALA A 67 9.31 -8.09 23.63
CA ALA A 67 8.42 -8.37 24.76
C ALA A 67 7.14 -9.12 24.34
N ALA A 68 6.62 -8.82 23.14
CA ALA A 68 5.47 -9.51 22.54
C ALA A 68 5.83 -10.86 21.87
N GLY A 69 7.10 -11.31 21.95
CA GLY A 69 7.58 -12.53 21.30
C GLY A 69 7.70 -12.43 19.76
N LYS A 70 7.55 -11.24 19.18
CA LYS A 70 7.70 -11.01 17.75
C LYS A 70 9.20 -10.93 17.41
N ARG A 71 9.70 -11.86 16.59
CA ARG A 71 11.09 -11.87 16.12
C ARG A 71 11.15 -11.42 14.65
N ARG A 72 11.75 -10.25 14.41
CA ARG A 72 12.02 -9.73 13.06
C ARG A 72 13.49 -9.93 12.72
N ALA A 73 13.79 -10.07 11.44
CA ALA A 73 15.16 -10.30 10.97
C ALA A 73 16.14 -9.19 11.37
N VAL A 74 15.66 -7.94 11.46
CA VAL A 74 16.45 -6.77 11.86
C VAL A 74 16.80 -6.75 13.36
N HIS A 75 16.04 -7.46 14.21
CA HIS A 75 16.34 -7.56 15.65
C HIS A 75 17.61 -8.38 15.95
N GLU A 76 18.11 -9.14 14.97
CA GLU A 76 19.38 -9.89 15.07
C GLU A 76 20.60 -9.00 14.76
N LEU A 77 20.40 -7.77 14.26
CA LEU A 77 21.46 -6.83 13.97
C LEU A 77 21.99 -6.17 15.26
N SER A 78 23.30 -5.89 15.29
CA SER A 78 23.81 -4.96 16.27
C SER A 78 23.19 -3.57 16.06
N ARG A 79 23.10 -2.76 17.12
CA ARG A 79 22.57 -1.39 17.03
C ARG A 79 23.31 -0.56 15.97
N ALA A 80 24.63 -0.70 15.90
CA ALA A 80 25.43 -0.01 14.89
C ALA A 80 25.07 -0.44 13.46
N ALA A 81 24.94 -1.75 13.21
CA ALA A 81 24.54 -2.26 11.90
C ALA A 81 23.15 -1.82 11.51
N PHE A 82 22.20 -1.74 12.45
CA PHE A 82 20.86 -1.27 12.18
C PHE A 82 20.84 0.22 11.82
N VAL A 83 21.55 1.06 12.60
CA VAL A 83 21.69 2.50 12.30
C VAL A 83 22.39 2.71 10.94
N SER A 84 23.44 1.94 10.64
CA SER A 84 24.11 2.00 9.34
C SER A 84 23.17 1.65 8.18
N LEU A 85 22.26 0.69 8.35
CA LEU A 85 21.26 0.35 7.35
C LEU A 85 20.27 1.51 7.13
N ILE A 86 19.78 2.14 8.20
CA ILE A 86 18.91 3.32 8.12
C ILE A 86 19.65 4.46 7.40
N ALA A 87 20.90 4.73 7.77
CA ALA A 87 21.72 5.75 7.14
C ALA A 87 21.95 5.50 5.65
N ALA A 88 22.22 4.25 5.27
CA ALA A 88 22.38 3.86 3.87
C ALA A 88 21.11 4.15 3.05
N VAL A 89 19.92 3.86 3.60
CA VAL A 89 18.64 4.15 2.94
C VAL A 89 18.43 5.66 2.80
N ILE A 90 18.74 6.45 3.84
CA ILE A 90 18.64 7.93 3.79
C ILE A 90 19.59 8.49 2.72
N VAL A 91 20.84 8.03 2.69
CA VAL A 91 21.83 8.47 1.69
C VAL A 91 21.38 8.13 0.28
N THR A 92 20.91 6.90 0.06
CA THR A 92 20.41 6.48 -1.26
C THR A 92 19.20 7.31 -1.68
N SER A 93 18.27 7.60 -0.76
CA SER A 93 17.16 8.53 -1.01
C SER A 93 17.67 9.92 -1.38
N GLY A 94 18.64 10.45 -0.64
CA GLY A 94 19.25 11.74 -0.92
C GLY A 94 19.89 11.83 -2.31
N LEU A 95 20.53 10.76 -2.77
CA LEU A 95 21.08 10.68 -4.14
C LEU A 95 19.98 10.76 -5.21
N HIS A 96 18.83 10.10 -4.99
CA HIS A 96 17.68 10.21 -5.89
C HIS A 96 17.13 11.63 -5.92
N LEU A 97 16.95 12.27 -4.77
CA LEU A 97 16.49 13.66 -4.66
C LEU A 97 17.45 14.62 -5.38
N TRP A 98 18.77 14.43 -5.17
CA TRP A 98 19.80 15.24 -5.81
C TRP A 98 19.78 15.06 -7.35
N TYR A 99 19.53 13.85 -7.85
CA TYR A 99 19.46 13.59 -9.29
C TYR A 99 18.17 14.16 -9.90
N LEU A 100 17.02 13.94 -9.25
CA LEU A 100 15.72 14.36 -9.77
C LEU A 100 15.56 15.90 -9.77
N ARG A 101 16.10 16.60 -8.77
CA ARG A 101 16.17 18.08 -8.68
C ARG A 101 14.84 18.83 -8.86
N GLU A 102 13.73 18.21 -8.42
CA GLU A 102 12.40 18.83 -8.43
C GLU A 102 12.10 19.42 -7.04
N PRO A 103 12.16 20.77 -6.85
CA PRO A 103 12.14 21.36 -5.50
C PRO A 103 10.88 20.99 -4.69
N LEU A 104 9.71 21.01 -5.33
CA LEU A 104 8.47 20.69 -4.64
C LEU A 104 8.39 19.20 -4.26
N TYR A 105 8.82 18.30 -5.15
CA TYR A 105 8.98 16.88 -4.84
C TYR A 105 9.92 16.68 -3.64
N VAL A 106 11.07 17.32 -3.65
CA VAL A 106 12.05 17.24 -2.54
C VAL A 106 11.43 17.70 -1.23
N ALA A 107 10.70 18.83 -1.24
CA ALA A 107 10.05 19.36 -0.05
C ALA A 107 9.00 18.37 0.52
N VAL A 108 8.11 17.84 -0.33
CA VAL A 108 7.08 16.87 0.08
C VAL A 108 7.71 15.57 0.59
N TYR A 109 8.73 15.07 -0.11
CA TYR A 109 9.43 13.86 0.25
C TYR A 109 10.13 13.99 1.61
N THR A 110 10.82 15.11 1.86
CA THR A 110 11.48 15.38 3.13
C THR A 110 10.46 15.53 4.27
N ALA A 111 9.34 16.22 4.02
CA ALA A 111 8.25 16.33 5.00
C ALA A 111 7.68 14.96 5.36
N ALA A 112 7.53 14.07 4.36
CA ALA A 112 7.06 12.70 4.58
C ALA A 112 8.03 11.90 5.46
N TYR A 113 9.35 12.02 5.24
CA TYR A 113 10.37 11.41 6.10
C TYR A 113 10.29 11.90 7.54
N ALA A 114 10.18 13.23 7.74
CA ALA A 114 10.05 13.82 9.06
C ALA A 114 8.80 13.31 9.78
N LEU A 115 7.66 13.28 9.09
CA LEU A 115 6.40 12.82 9.67
C LEU A 115 6.42 11.32 9.97
N ALA A 116 7.02 10.49 9.11
CA ALA A 116 7.21 9.04 9.35
C ALA A 116 8.11 8.79 10.57
N THR A 117 9.12 9.63 10.78
CA THR A 117 9.95 9.58 11.99
C THR A 117 9.13 9.90 13.23
N LEU A 118 8.39 11.01 13.23
CA LEU A 118 7.53 11.43 14.34
C LEU A 118 6.41 10.42 14.64
N TYR A 119 5.96 9.70 13.62
CA TYR A 119 4.99 8.63 13.79
C TYR A 119 5.47 7.52 14.72
N SER A 120 6.76 7.15 14.62
CA SER A 120 7.34 6.03 15.36
C SER A 120 8.21 6.46 16.54
N ALA A 121 8.89 7.62 16.46
CA ALA A 121 9.91 8.05 17.41
C ALA A 121 9.32 8.75 18.65
N PRO A 122 9.85 8.44 19.87
CA PRO A 122 9.57 9.25 21.07
C PRO A 122 10.16 10.69 20.91
N PRO A 123 9.60 11.69 21.59
CA PRO A 123 8.42 11.65 22.46
C PRO A 123 7.09 11.74 21.71
N ALA A 124 7.11 12.03 20.40
CA ALA A 124 5.88 12.24 19.62
C ALA A 124 5.06 10.95 19.51
N ARG A 125 5.67 9.87 19.00
CA ARG A 125 5.12 8.53 18.85
C ARG A 125 3.64 8.55 18.43
N LEU A 126 3.36 9.25 17.31
CA LEU A 126 2.00 9.59 16.86
C LEU A 126 1.10 8.38 16.64
N LYS A 127 1.68 7.22 16.31
CA LYS A 127 0.93 5.97 16.13
C LYS A 127 0.12 5.53 17.36
N GLU A 128 0.50 5.96 18.55
CA GLU A 128 -0.19 5.66 19.81
C GLU A 128 -1.20 6.74 20.21
N ARG A 129 -1.43 7.74 19.36
CA ARG A 129 -2.32 8.88 19.62
C ARG A 129 -3.76 8.67 19.11
N GLY A 130 -4.23 7.41 19.01
CA GLY A 130 -5.61 7.10 18.60
C GLY A 130 -5.93 7.62 17.20
N VAL A 131 -6.93 8.52 17.07
CA VAL A 131 -7.35 9.09 15.77
C VAL A 131 -6.19 9.81 15.06
N ALA A 132 -5.38 10.58 15.79
CA ALA A 132 -4.23 11.27 15.19
C ALA A 132 -3.24 10.28 14.56
N GLY A 133 -3.03 9.12 15.19
CA GLY A 133 -2.22 8.04 14.63
C GLY A 133 -2.77 7.51 13.32
N VAL A 134 -4.08 7.32 13.23
CA VAL A 134 -4.75 6.87 11.99
C VAL A 134 -4.61 7.91 10.88
N VAL A 135 -4.85 9.19 11.16
CA VAL A 135 -4.72 10.28 10.18
C VAL A 135 -3.28 10.39 9.67
N VAL A 136 -2.32 10.41 10.59
CA VAL A 136 -0.90 10.51 10.21
C VAL A 136 -0.45 9.29 9.42
N ASN A 137 -0.93 8.09 9.75
CA ASN A 137 -0.64 6.89 8.97
C ASN A 137 -1.17 7.01 7.53
N GLY A 138 -2.44 7.41 7.36
CA GLY A 138 -3.01 7.65 6.03
C GLY A 138 -2.22 8.67 5.20
N LEU A 139 -1.65 9.69 5.87
CA LEU A 139 -0.77 10.65 5.21
C LEU A 139 0.56 10.01 4.79
N ILE A 140 1.29 9.39 5.70
CA ILE A 140 2.67 8.90 5.43
C ILE A 140 2.69 7.66 4.55
N GLU A 141 1.70 6.78 4.63
CA GLU A 141 1.69 5.55 3.83
C GLU A 141 1.15 5.75 2.41
N LYS A 142 0.21 6.69 2.20
CA LYS A 142 -0.45 6.83 0.90
C LYS A 142 -0.47 8.27 0.38
N ALA A 143 -1.01 9.22 1.14
CA ALA A 143 -1.31 10.55 0.59
C ALA A 143 -0.05 11.36 0.28
N LEU A 144 0.96 11.41 1.17
CA LEU A 144 2.21 12.14 0.93
C LEU A 144 3.06 11.51 -0.18
N PRO A 145 3.22 10.18 -0.28
CA PRO A 145 3.86 9.56 -1.45
C PRO A 145 3.16 9.88 -2.76
N VAL A 146 1.83 9.87 -2.81
CA VAL A 146 1.07 10.29 -4.01
C VAL A 146 1.21 11.78 -4.26
N LEU A 147 1.22 12.63 -3.22
CA LEU A 147 1.49 14.07 -3.35
C LEU A 147 2.91 14.32 -3.89
N ALA A 148 3.90 13.52 -3.51
CA ALA A 148 5.23 13.58 -4.08
C ALA A 148 5.21 13.28 -5.60
N VAL A 149 4.41 12.31 -6.04
CA VAL A 149 4.19 12.04 -7.47
C VAL A 149 3.53 13.24 -8.16
N VAL A 150 2.46 13.80 -7.59
CA VAL A 150 1.77 15.00 -8.10
C VAL A 150 2.74 16.17 -8.23
N ALA A 151 3.57 16.38 -7.20
CA ALA A 151 4.58 17.44 -7.16
C ALA A 151 5.64 17.25 -8.25
N PHE A 152 6.11 16.02 -8.46
CA PHE A 152 7.09 15.70 -9.49
C PHE A 152 6.59 15.99 -10.91
N PHE A 153 5.32 15.68 -11.19
CA PHE A 153 4.69 15.94 -12.50
C PHE A 153 4.10 17.36 -12.61
N HIS A 154 4.19 18.20 -11.56
CA HIS A 154 3.56 19.52 -11.49
C HIS A 154 2.07 19.52 -11.89
N SER A 155 1.36 18.42 -11.64
CA SER A 155 0.01 18.16 -12.11
C SER A 155 -1.02 18.40 -11.02
N PHE A 156 -1.14 19.65 -10.57
CA PHE A 156 -2.11 20.07 -9.57
C PHE A 156 -3.45 20.41 -10.25
N GLY A 157 -4.50 19.68 -9.90
CA GLY A 157 -5.83 19.89 -10.47
C GLY A 157 -6.83 18.87 -9.93
N PHE A 158 -7.98 18.75 -10.58
CA PHE A 158 -9.05 17.85 -10.16
C PHE A 158 -8.59 16.39 -10.09
N ASP A 159 -7.78 15.94 -11.07
CA ASP A 159 -7.26 14.57 -11.12
C ASP A 159 -6.36 14.28 -9.90
N ALA A 160 -5.50 15.24 -9.52
CA ALA A 160 -4.67 15.14 -8.33
C ALA A 160 -5.51 15.11 -7.05
N PHE A 161 -6.55 15.95 -6.96
CA PHE A 161 -7.47 15.94 -5.82
C PHE A 161 -8.14 14.58 -5.64
N VAL A 162 -8.65 13.97 -6.71
CA VAL A 162 -9.26 12.64 -6.66
C VAL A 162 -8.25 11.58 -6.23
N LEU A 163 -7.03 11.60 -6.81
CA LEU A 163 -5.96 10.67 -6.46
C LEU A 163 -5.55 10.78 -4.98
N LEU A 164 -5.36 12.01 -4.49
CA LEU A 164 -4.96 12.26 -3.10
C LEU A 164 -6.05 11.87 -2.11
N THR A 165 -7.31 12.17 -2.41
CA THR A 165 -8.45 11.76 -1.59
C THR A 165 -8.56 10.24 -1.53
N ALA A 166 -8.48 9.57 -2.67
CA ALA A 166 -8.52 8.11 -2.74
C ALA A 166 -7.34 7.48 -1.97
N ALA A 167 -6.14 8.01 -2.15
CA ALA A 167 -4.94 7.53 -1.45
C ALA A 167 -5.06 7.71 0.07
N PHE A 168 -5.49 8.88 0.54
CA PHE A 168 -5.66 9.14 1.97
C PHE A 168 -6.68 8.20 2.61
N LEU A 169 -7.87 8.07 2.02
CA LEU A 169 -8.92 7.19 2.53
C LEU A 169 -8.49 5.72 2.50
N MET A 170 -7.75 5.31 1.46
CA MET A 170 -7.16 3.99 1.37
C MET A 170 -6.18 3.73 2.52
N GLY A 171 -5.29 4.69 2.85
CA GLY A 171 -4.37 4.58 3.96
C GLY A 171 -5.08 4.51 5.32
N VAL A 172 -6.16 5.29 5.50
CA VAL A 172 -7.02 5.21 6.70
C VAL A 172 -7.67 3.82 6.81
N ALA A 173 -8.18 3.27 5.71
CA ALA A 173 -8.78 1.94 5.71
C ALA A 173 -7.75 0.86 6.02
N ASP A 174 -6.55 0.93 5.42
CA ASP A 174 -5.48 -0.04 5.65
C ASP A 174 -5.05 -0.06 7.13
N ILE A 175 -4.81 1.11 7.74
CA ILE A 175 -4.33 1.16 9.13
C ILE A 175 -5.40 0.73 10.13
N VAL A 176 -6.67 1.11 9.93
CA VAL A 176 -7.75 0.70 10.84
C VAL A 176 -7.94 -0.83 10.76
N ALA A 177 -7.96 -1.40 9.55
CA ALA A 177 -8.02 -2.84 9.38
C ALA A 177 -6.82 -3.55 10.02
N HIS A 178 -5.60 -3.02 9.83
CA HIS A 178 -4.39 -3.56 10.44
C HIS A 178 -4.46 -3.57 11.97
N GLN A 179 -4.93 -2.47 12.58
CA GLN A 179 -5.14 -2.40 14.02
C GLN A 179 -6.23 -3.36 14.52
N ILE A 180 -7.26 -3.66 13.71
CA ILE A 180 -8.28 -4.66 14.05
C ILE A 180 -7.66 -6.07 14.06
N TYR A 181 -6.83 -6.41 13.07
CA TYR A 181 -6.13 -7.70 13.02
C TYR A 181 -5.11 -7.85 14.14
N ASP A 182 -4.42 -6.78 14.52
CA ASP A 182 -3.39 -6.80 15.56
C ASP A 182 -3.94 -6.60 16.99
N TYR A 183 -5.26 -6.41 17.16
CA TYR A 183 -5.90 -6.03 18.43
C TYR A 183 -5.43 -6.83 19.63
N GLU A 184 -5.42 -8.17 19.54
CA GLU A 184 -5.03 -9.05 20.65
C GLU A 184 -3.56 -8.87 21.06
N SER A 185 -2.68 -8.62 20.09
CA SER A 185 -1.27 -8.34 20.31
C SER A 185 -1.05 -6.97 20.92
N ASP A 186 -1.74 -5.96 20.40
CA ASP A 186 -1.62 -4.57 20.81
C ASP A 186 -2.19 -4.35 22.22
N ALA A 187 -3.30 -5.01 22.55
CA ALA A 187 -3.88 -4.96 23.89
C ALA A 187 -2.94 -5.55 24.96
N LYS A 188 -2.23 -6.64 24.63
CA LYS A 188 -1.24 -7.26 25.54
C LYS A 188 -0.02 -6.39 25.78
N THR A 189 0.39 -5.58 24.80
CA THR A 189 1.57 -4.70 24.91
C THR A 189 1.24 -3.30 25.42
N GLY A 190 -0.04 -2.98 25.64
CA GLY A 190 -0.49 -1.65 26.08
C GLY A 190 -0.37 -0.59 24.98
N CYS A 191 -0.34 -0.99 23.69
CA CYS A 191 -0.30 -0.06 22.57
C CYS A 191 -1.57 0.81 22.54
N GLY A 192 -1.41 2.14 22.56
CA GLY A 192 -2.50 3.11 22.59
C GLY A 192 -3.15 3.40 21.23
N SER A 193 -3.29 2.40 20.35
CA SER A 193 -3.92 2.54 19.04
C SER A 193 -5.40 2.94 19.12
N LEU A 194 -6.01 3.39 18.02
CA LEU A 194 -7.44 3.71 17.99
C LEU A 194 -8.27 2.50 18.42
N VAL A 195 -7.96 1.34 17.84
CA VAL A 195 -8.75 0.11 18.04
C VAL A 195 -8.63 -0.41 19.47
N THR A 196 -7.44 -0.34 20.10
CA THR A 196 -7.30 -0.71 21.52
C THR A 196 -8.09 0.20 22.47
N ARG A 197 -8.28 1.48 22.10
CA ARG A 197 -9.07 2.45 22.88
C ARG A 197 -10.56 2.24 22.81
N ILE A 198 -11.10 1.88 21.63
CA ILE A 198 -12.54 1.76 21.43
C ILE A 198 -13.07 0.34 21.50
N GLY A 199 -12.16 -0.66 21.45
CA GLY A 199 -12.47 -2.09 21.38
C GLY A 199 -12.70 -2.60 19.97
N LYS A 200 -12.40 -3.90 19.75
CA LYS A 200 -12.39 -4.55 18.43
C LYS A 200 -13.75 -4.50 17.73
N GLU A 201 -14.83 -4.83 18.43
CA GLU A 201 -16.18 -4.88 17.85
C GLU A 201 -16.66 -3.51 17.39
N ARG A 202 -16.44 -2.47 18.21
CA ARG A 202 -16.77 -1.09 17.82
C ARG A 202 -15.92 -0.61 16.66
N ALA A 203 -14.65 -1.02 16.61
CA ALA A 203 -13.76 -0.69 15.51
C ALA A 203 -14.21 -1.35 14.19
N ILE A 204 -14.68 -2.61 14.22
CA ILE A 204 -15.26 -3.28 13.05
C ILE A 204 -16.54 -2.56 12.58
N ALA A 205 -17.43 -2.18 13.51
CA ALA A 205 -18.64 -1.43 13.17
C ALA A 205 -18.31 -0.08 12.54
N LEU A 206 -17.36 0.68 13.13
CA LEU A 206 -16.86 1.94 12.60
C LEU A 206 -16.23 1.76 11.22
N PHE A 207 -15.40 0.73 11.06
CA PHE A 207 -14.77 0.43 9.77
C PHE A 207 -15.81 0.18 8.68
N ARG A 208 -16.77 -0.71 8.93
CA ARG A 208 -17.81 -1.08 7.95
C ARG A 208 -18.79 0.05 7.65
N GLY A 209 -19.14 0.87 8.63
CA GLY A 209 -20.14 1.94 8.49
C GLY A 209 -19.57 3.28 8.01
N PHE A 210 -18.36 3.65 8.44
CA PHE A 210 -17.84 5.00 8.25
C PHE A 210 -16.52 5.07 7.48
N VAL A 211 -15.72 4.00 7.46
CA VAL A 211 -14.43 4.01 6.73
C VAL A 211 -14.57 3.36 5.36
N ALA A 212 -15.13 2.17 5.29
CA ALA A 212 -15.20 1.40 4.05
C ALA A 212 -16.06 2.03 2.95
N PRO A 213 -17.27 2.60 3.23
CA PRO A 213 -18.09 3.21 2.17
C PRO A 213 -17.43 4.40 1.48
N PRO A 214 -16.96 5.46 2.18
CA PRO A 214 -16.32 6.60 1.53
C PRO A 214 -15.00 6.21 0.84
N THR A 215 -14.24 5.26 1.40
CA THR A 215 -13.04 4.74 0.74
C THR A 215 -13.38 4.06 -0.57
N SER A 216 -14.39 3.19 -0.58
CA SER A 216 -14.85 2.53 -1.81
C SER A 216 -15.34 3.54 -2.85
N ALA A 217 -16.13 4.53 -2.43
CA ALA A 217 -16.62 5.59 -3.31
C ALA A 217 -15.46 6.37 -3.95
N ALA A 218 -14.46 6.76 -3.15
CA ALA A 218 -13.29 7.49 -3.67
C ALA A 218 -12.47 6.63 -4.65
N LEU A 219 -12.27 5.35 -4.37
CA LEU A 219 -11.52 4.44 -5.26
C LEU A 219 -12.30 4.14 -6.55
N PHE A 220 -13.62 4.00 -6.50
CA PHE A 220 -14.44 3.86 -7.71
C PHE A 220 -14.46 5.16 -8.52
N THR A 221 -14.49 6.34 -7.86
CA THR A 221 -14.36 7.64 -8.53
C THR A 221 -13.01 7.76 -9.23
N LEU A 222 -11.92 7.36 -8.57
CA LEU A 222 -10.60 7.29 -9.19
C LEU A 222 -10.60 6.34 -10.41
N SER A 223 -11.19 5.16 -10.27
CA SER A 223 -11.28 4.18 -11.35
C SER A 223 -12.09 4.71 -12.55
N ALA A 224 -13.18 5.42 -12.30
CA ALA A 224 -13.99 6.08 -13.31
C ALA A 224 -13.21 7.22 -13.99
N LEU A 225 -12.51 8.07 -13.21
CA LEU A 225 -11.66 9.13 -13.76
C LEU A 225 -10.60 8.56 -14.71
N VAL A 226 -9.87 7.51 -14.27
CA VAL A 226 -8.86 6.85 -15.10
C VAL A 226 -9.49 6.26 -16.36
N SER A 227 -10.68 5.67 -16.25
CA SER A 227 -11.41 5.08 -17.40
C SER A 227 -11.85 6.15 -18.42
N VAL A 228 -12.26 7.33 -17.97
CA VAL A 228 -12.62 8.46 -18.85
C VAL A 228 -11.39 9.01 -19.56
N ARG A 229 -10.28 9.17 -18.84
CA ARG A 229 -9.02 9.70 -19.41
C ARG A 229 -8.30 8.67 -20.29
N ILE A 230 -8.44 7.40 -19.97
CA ILE A 230 -7.74 6.27 -20.61
C ILE A 230 -8.77 5.17 -20.90
N PRO A 231 -9.53 5.26 -22.03
CA PRO A 231 -10.66 4.36 -22.30
C PRO A 231 -10.30 2.87 -22.27
N ALA A 232 -9.05 2.51 -22.61
CA ALA A 232 -8.58 1.13 -22.49
C ALA A 232 -8.69 0.57 -21.06
N ALA A 233 -8.65 1.41 -20.03
CA ALA A 233 -8.82 0.99 -18.64
C ALA A 233 -10.27 0.60 -18.31
N ALA A 234 -11.26 1.19 -18.97
CA ALA A 234 -12.68 0.97 -18.69
C ALA A 234 -13.08 -0.50 -18.80
N ILE A 235 -12.60 -1.21 -19.81
CA ILE A 235 -12.91 -2.63 -20.05
C ILE A 235 -12.49 -3.47 -18.84
N PHE A 236 -11.26 -3.30 -18.37
CA PHE A 236 -10.71 -4.09 -17.26
C PHE A 236 -11.34 -3.71 -15.92
N VAL A 237 -11.66 -2.44 -15.71
CA VAL A 237 -12.40 -1.96 -14.52
C VAL A 237 -13.78 -2.60 -14.48
N VAL A 238 -14.52 -2.56 -15.59
CA VAL A 238 -15.87 -3.13 -15.67
C VAL A 238 -15.82 -4.65 -15.50
N LEU A 239 -14.92 -5.36 -16.18
CA LEU A 239 -14.79 -6.81 -16.03
C LEU A 239 -14.47 -7.21 -14.59
N THR A 240 -13.61 -6.46 -13.91
CA THR A 240 -13.29 -6.71 -12.51
C THR A 240 -14.51 -6.47 -11.62
N ALA A 241 -15.23 -5.37 -11.80
CA ALA A 241 -16.44 -5.08 -11.05
C ALA A 241 -17.54 -6.15 -11.26
N LEU A 242 -17.74 -6.61 -12.50
CA LEU A 242 -18.67 -7.68 -12.82
C LEU A 242 -18.28 -9.01 -12.18
N ALA A 243 -16.98 -9.34 -12.16
CA ALA A 243 -16.50 -10.55 -11.47
C ALA A 243 -16.80 -10.50 -9.97
N TYR A 244 -16.59 -9.34 -9.32
CA TYR A 244 -16.94 -9.17 -7.90
C TYR A 244 -18.45 -9.18 -7.64
N LEU A 245 -19.24 -8.58 -8.53
CA LEU A 245 -20.70 -8.66 -8.47
C LEU A 245 -21.18 -10.12 -8.59
N TYR A 246 -20.61 -10.88 -9.52
CA TYR A 246 -20.91 -12.31 -9.67
C TYR A 246 -20.60 -13.08 -8.38
N VAL A 247 -19.42 -12.87 -7.79
CA VAL A 247 -19.07 -13.48 -6.48
C VAL A 247 -20.06 -13.08 -5.40
N PHE A 248 -20.45 -11.80 -5.32
CA PHE A 248 -21.44 -11.31 -4.36
C PHE A 248 -22.81 -12.02 -4.50
N LEU A 249 -23.26 -12.22 -5.74
CA LEU A 249 -24.53 -12.91 -6.00
C LEU A 249 -24.44 -14.40 -5.65
N LEU A 250 -23.30 -15.05 -5.88
CA LEU A 250 -23.08 -16.45 -5.48
C LEU A 250 -23.07 -16.62 -3.97
N VAL A 251 -22.39 -15.73 -3.25
CA VAL A 251 -22.30 -15.76 -1.79
C VAL A 251 -23.69 -15.59 -1.14
N ARG A 252 -24.55 -14.73 -1.72
CA ARG A 252 -25.95 -14.60 -1.25
C ARG A 252 -26.81 -15.84 -1.49
N ARG A 253 -26.46 -16.66 -2.49
CA ARG A 253 -27.22 -17.87 -2.84
C ARG A 253 -26.75 -19.15 -2.16
N GLY A 254 -25.55 -19.14 -1.61
CA GLY A 254 -24.92 -20.28 -0.94
C GLY A 254 -24.51 -19.96 0.49
N SER A 255 -24.53 -20.96 1.35
CA SER A 255 -24.01 -20.91 2.72
C SER A 255 -22.47 -20.86 2.79
N TRP A 256 -21.86 -20.05 1.92
CA TRP A 256 -20.45 -19.75 2.05
C TRP A 256 -20.31 -18.76 3.19
N GLU A 257 -20.02 -19.26 4.37
CA GLU A 257 -19.39 -18.48 5.43
C GLU A 257 -18.05 -17.99 4.88
N LEU A 258 -18.08 -16.83 4.23
CA LEU A 258 -16.86 -16.03 4.15
C LEU A 258 -16.51 -15.76 5.61
N GLU A 259 -15.42 -16.37 6.08
CA GLU A 259 -14.76 -15.91 7.29
C GLU A 259 -14.82 -14.39 7.27
N GLU A 260 -15.22 -13.76 8.39
CA GLU A 260 -15.45 -12.32 8.48
C GLU A 260 -14.17 -11.55 8.14
N GLU A 261 -13.87 -11.46 6.86
CA GLU A 261 -12.83 -10.55 6.41
C GLU A 261 -13.27 -9.15 6.82
N VAL A 262 -12.41 -8.43 7.49
CA VAL A 262 -12.65 -7.03 7.92
C VAL A 262 -13.10 -6.19 6.72
N PHE A 263 -12.56 -6.49 5.53
CA PHE A 263 -12.85 -5.79 4.27
C PHE A 263 -14.18 -6.25 3.65
N PRO A 264 -15.20 -5.37 3.55
CA PRO A 264 -16.39 -5.66 2.77
C PRO A 264 -16.06 -5.89 1.29
N LEU A 265 -16.88 -6.68 0.60
CA LEU A 265 -16.63 -7.08 -0.79
C LEU A 265 -16.46 -5.89 -1.75
N HIS A 266 -17.26 -4.80 -1.57
CA HIS A 266 -17.16 -3.59 -2.39
C HIS A 266 -15.81 -2.89 -2.22
N LEU A 267 -15.27 -2.83 -0.98
CA LEU A 267 -13.97 -2.26 -0.70
C LEU A 267 -12.86 -3.15 -1.29
N SER A 268 -12.95 -4.46 -1.11
CA SER A 268 -12.01 -5.43 -1.72
C SER A 268 -11.97 -5.30 -3.25
N CYS A 269 -13.14 -5.10 -3.90
CA CYS A 269 -13.23 -4.84 -5.34
C CYS A 269 -12.47 -3.56 -5.71
N ALA A 270 -12.78 -2.44 -5.04
CA ALA A 270 -12.17 -1.14 -5.31
C ALA A 270 -10.64 -1.16 -5.13
N PHE A 271 -10.15 -1.78 -4.05
CA PHE A 271 -8.72 -1.99 -3.81
C PHE A 271 -8.06 -2.81 -4.93
N ARG A 272 -8.72 -3.87 -5.40
CA ARG A 272 -8.21 -4.70 -6.49
C ARG A 272 -8.07 -3.91 -7.79
N ILE A 273 -9.06 -3.13 -8.12
CA ILE A 273 -8.99 -2.30 -9.33
C ILE A 273 -7.79 -1.37 -9.26
N VAL A 274 -7.66 -0.58 -8.18
CA VAL A 274 -6.62 0.44 -8.08
C VAL A 274 -5.22 -0.17 -7.91
N ASN A 275 -5.07 -1.22 -7.09
CA ASN A 275 -3.75 -1.77 -6.79
C ASN A 275 -3.25 -2.79 -7.82
N ASN A 276 -4.13 -3.52 -8.49
CA ASN A 276 -3.72 -4.64 -9.33
C ASN A 276 -4.07 -4.44 -10.81
N VAL A 277 -5.27 -3.90 -11.09
CA VAL A 277 -5.73 -3.78 -12.48
C VAL A 277 -5.14 -2.53 -13.13
N LEU A 278 -5.33 -1.36 -12.50
CA LEU A 278 -4.90 -0.10 -13.10
C LEU A 278 -3.39 -0.05 -13.40
N PRO A 279 -2.46 -0.39 -12.49
CA PRO A 279 -1.03 -0.33 -12.82
C PRO A 279 -0.64 -1.19 -14.02
N VAL A 280 -1.24 -2.38 -14.15
CA VAL A 280 -0.97 -3.28 -15.28
C VAL A 280 -1.51 -2.70 -16.58
N VAL A 281 -2.74 -2.18 -16.58
CA VAL A 281 -3.34 -1.56 -17.77
C VAL A 281 -2.57 -0.31 -18.20
N LEU A 282 -2.24 0.57 -17.23
CA LEU A 282 -1.53 1.81 -17.51
C LEU A 282 -0.13 1.57 -18.11
N VAL A 283 0.64 0.62 -17.55
CA VAL A 283 1.96 0.29 -18.09
C VAL A 283 1.87 -0.36 -19.47
N THR A 284 0.83 -1.15 -19.71
CA THR A 284 0.56 -1.75 -21.02
C THR A 284 0.28 -0.67 -22.07
N VAL A 285 -0.61 0.29 -21.75
CA VAL A 285 -0.90 1.44 -22.63
C VAL A 285 0.36 2.28 -22.88
N LEU A 286 1.19 2.52 -21.87
CA LEU A 286 2.48 3.20 -22.01
C LEU A 286 3.42 2.44 -22.96
N GLY A 287 3.53 1.12 -22.82
CA GLY A 287 4.35 0.28 -23.72
C GLY A 287 3.96 0.42 -25.18
N PHE A 288 2.65 0.50 -25.48
CA PHE A 288 2.17 0.77 -26.86
C PHE A 288 2.45 2.19 -27.35
N ARG A 289 2.62 3.18 -26.46
CA ARG A 289 2.97 4.55 -26.84
C ARG A 289 4.44 4.74 -27.20
N GLY A 290 5.34 3.87 -26.72
CA GLY A 290 6.75 3.96 -27.03
C GLY A 290 7.63 2.97 -26.28
N ALA A 291 8.66 2.46 -26.94
CA ALA A 291 9.58 1.45 -26.41
C ALA A 291 10.32 1.93 -25.13
N SER A 292 10.59 3.24 -24.99
CA SER A 292 11.23 3.79 -23.78
C SER A 292 10.43 3.53 -22.51
N ASN A 293 9.09 3.42 -22.61
CA ASN A 293 8.23 3.14 -21.47
C ASN A 293 8.35 1.69 -20.95
N LEU A 294 8.93 0.78 -21.72
CA LEU A 294 9.11 -0.62 -21.30
C LEU A 294 10.02 -0.74 -20.07
N ILE A 295 10.82 0.27 -19.76
CA ILE A 295 11.62 0.33 -18.51
C ILE A 295 10.77 0.25 -17.24
N LEU A 296 9.48 0.63 -17.31
CA LEU A 296 8.54 0.60 -16.18
C LEU A 296 7.92 -0.79 -15.96
N VAL A 297 7.95 -1.66 -16.97
CA VAL A 297 7.33 -3.00 -16.91
C VAL A 297 7.91 -3.85 -15.77
N PRO A 298 9.24 -3.95 -15.57
CA PRO A 298 9.81 -4.72 -14.47
C PRO A 298 9.30 -4.28 -13.09
N LEU A 299 9.14 -2.97 -12.85
CA LEU A 299 8.62 -2.45 -11.59
C LEU A 299 7.17 -2.88 -11.35
N VAL A 300 6.33 -2.79 -12.38
CA VAL A 300 4.93 -3.23 -12.28
C VAL A 300 4.84 -4.73 -12.06
N LEU A 301 5.57 -5.54 -12.83
CA LEU A 301 5.60 -7.00 -12.67
C LEU A 301 6.08 -7.40 -11.26
N PHE A 302 7.13 -6.74 -10.76
CA PHE A 302 7.62 -6.98 -9.42
C PHE A 302 6.60 -6.58 -8.35
N SER A 303 5.88 -5.46 -8.55
CA SER A 303 4.81 -5.05 -7.64
C SER A 303 3.69 -6.10 -7.56
N GLN A 304 3.34 -6.73 -8.68
CA GLN A 304 2.28 -7.74 -8.76
C GLN A 304 2.71 -9.14 -8.30
N TYR A 305 4.02 -9.37 -8.13
CA TYR A 305 4.58 -10.70 -7.80
C TYR A 305 3.92 -11.35 -6.57
N LYS A 306 3.73 -10.60 -5.48
CA LYS A 306 3.10 -11.14 -4.26
C LYS A 306 1.65 -11.59 -4.51
N VAL A 307 0.90 -10.80 -5.29
CA VAL A 307 -0.49 -11.10 -5.63
C VAL A 307 -0.57 -12.40 -6.42
N VAL A 308 0.29 -12.55 -7.44
CA VAL A 308 0.36 -13.75 -8.27
C VAL A 308 0.74 -14.97 -7.43
N VAL A 309 1.79 -14.87 -6.62
CA VAL A 309 2.25 -15.98 -5.75
C VAL A 309 1.19 -16.39 -4.74
N GLN A 310 0.52 -15.45 -4.09
CA GLN A 310 -0.57 -15.76 -3.17
C GLN A 310 -1.72 -16.51 -3.87
N ARG A 311 -2.12 -16.05 -5.06
CA ARG A 311 -3.17 -16.69 -5.84
C ARG A 311 -2.80 -18.11 -6.26
N LEU A 312 -1.56 -18.33 -6.72
CA LEU A 312 -1.06 -19.66 -7.05
C LEU A 312 -1.05 -20.60 -5.83
N ARG A 313 -0.66 -20.10 -4.66
CA ARG A 313 -0.70 -20.88 -3.41
C ARG A 313 -2.12 -21.26 -3.02
N MET A 314 -3.07 -20.34 -3.12
CA MET A 314 -4.48 -20.61 -2.83
C MET A 314 -5.07 -21.64 -3.80
N LEU A 315 -4.74 -21.55 -5.09
CA LEU A 315 -5.18 -22.54 -6.09
C LEU A 315 -4.58 -23.93 -5.81
N LYS A 316 -3.32 -23.99 -5.39
CA LYS A 316 -2.67 -25.26 -5.01
C LYS A 316 -3.32 -25.87 -3.77
N ALA A 317 -3.58 -25.07 -2.73
CA ALA A 317 -4.23 -25.53 -1.51
C ALA A 317 -5.65 -26.07 -1.79
N ARG A 318 -6.43 -25.40 -2.63
CA ARG A 318 -7.77 -25.89 -3.04
C ARG A 318 -7.71 -27.20 -3.82
N ARG A 319 -6.69 -27.40 -4.67
CA ARG A 319 -6.53 -28.67 -5.40
C ARG A 319 -6.21 -29.83 -4.45
N VAL A 320 -5.38 -29.60 -3.42
CA VAL A 320 -5.06 -30.61 -2.41
C VAL A 320 -6.32 -30.99 -1.62
N MET A 321 -7.08 -29.99 -1.15
CA MET A 321 -8.31 -30.22 -0.40
C MET A 321 -9.40 -30.94 -1.23
N HIS A 322 -9.50 -30.64 -2.54
CA HIS A 322 -10.41 -31.36 -3.44
C HIS A 322 -9.98 -32.80 -3.70
N ALA A 323 -8.67 -33.05 -3.77
CA ALA A 323 -8.15 -34.41 -3.95
C ALA A 323 -8.41 -35.27 -2.70
N GLU A 324 -8.20 -34.71 -1.50
CA GLU A 324 -8.49 -35.39 -0.22
C GLU A 324 -9.99 -35.73 -0.08
N ILE A 325 -10.90 -34.83 -0.46
CA ILE A 325 -12.35 -35.07 -0.41
C ILE A 325 -12.78 -36.17 -1.41
N VAL A 326 -12.10 -36.26 -2.56
CA VAL A 326 -12.42 -37.28 -3.60
C VAL A 326 -11.84 -38.65 -3.24
N GLU A 327 -10.74 -38.71 -2.45
CA GLU A 327 -10.18 -39.97 -1.94
C GLU A 327 -10.95 -40.52 -0.72
N GLU A 328 -11.68 -39.67 0.01
CA GLU A 328 -12.51 -40.08 1.15
C GLU A 328 -13.97 -40.42 0.75
N ALA A 329 -14.40 -40.16 -0.49
CA ALA A 329 -15.73 -40.44 -1.02
C ALA A 329 -15.76 -41.71 -1.90
#